data_b421bbf35a6ee4c393627742eb0e0716
#
_entry.id   b421bbf35a6ee4c393627742eb0e0716
#
_cell.length_a   1.000
_cell.length_b   1.000
_cell.length_c   1.000
_cell.angle_alpha   90.00
_cell.angle_beta   90.00
_cell.angle_gamma   90.00
#
_symmetry.space_group_name_H-M   'P 1'
#
loop_
_entity.id
_entity.type
_entity.pdbx_description
1 polymer ?
#
loop_
_entity_poly.entity_id
_entity_poly.type
_entity_poly.pdbx_seq_one_letter_code
_entity_poly.pdbx_strand_id
1 'polypeptide(L)'
;QQHTVRAYGLHEAQLAETLRRAESEIAGLERLEITTCLRHGELDMVTRVASGDADIYHRLLDVLTEHHGREIFSTDGSTIDDQLIAVLDGRTIATAESCTGGLVAARLTDRPGSSAYVMGGVVSYSNDAKSDLTDVPAR
;
A
#
# COMPACT_ATOMS: atom_id res chain seq x y z
N GLN A 1 17.09 10.24 10.85
CA GLN A 1 16.04 10.23 9.82
C GLN A 1 15.13 9.03 10.02
N GLN A 2 13.89 9.14 9.53
CA GLN A 2 12.94 8.03 9.52
C GLN A 2 12.54 7.74 8.08
N HIS A 3 12.59 6.48 7.70
CA HIS A 3 12.17 5.99 6.40
C HIS A 3 11.05 4.98 6.58
N THR A 4 10.13 4.92 5.63
CA THR A 4 9.02 3.96 5.65
C THR A 4 8.97 3.23 4.33
N VAL A 5 9.04 1.90 4.37
CA VAL A 5 8.76 1.01 3.24
C VAL A 5 7.38 0.42 3.45
N ARG A 6 6.56 0.41 2.40
CA ARG A 6 5.20 -0.15 2.46
C ARG A 6 5.07 -1.30 1.47
N ALA A 7 4.45 -2.37 1.93
CA ALA A 7 4.17 -3.54 1.12
C ALA A 7 2.71 -3.99 1.28
N TYR A 8 2.17 -4.66 0.27
CA TYR A 8 0.85 -5.26 0.31
C TYR A 8 0.94 -6.76 0.04
N GLY A 9 0.25 -7.55 0.87
CA GLY A 9 0.26 -9.02 0.75
C GLY A 9 1.54 -9.69 1.23
N LEU A 10 2.51 -8.95 1.79
CA LEU A 10 3.69 -9.50 2.43
C LEU A 10 3.35 -9.97 3.85
N HIS A 11 3.64 -11.23 4.14
CA HIS A 11 3.43 -11.79 5.49
C HIS A 11 4.59 -11.43 6.42
N GLU A 12 4.28 -11.11 7.68
CA GLU A 12 5.30 -10.78 8.69
C GLU A 12 6.37 -11.86 8.84
N ALA A 13 6.01 -13.14 8.72
CA ALA A 13 6.95 -14.25 8.80
C ALA A 13 8.00 -14.22 7.67
N GLN A 14 7.58 -13.87 6.44
CA GLN A 14 8.48 -13.74 5.30
C GLN A 14 9.44 -12.55 5.47
N LEU A 15 8.91 -11.40 5.92
CA LEU A 15 9.74 -10.25 6.23
C LEU A 15 10.73 -10.55 7.34
N ALA A 16 10.30 -11.21 8.42
CA ALA A 16 11.17 -11.59 9.54
C ALA A 16 12.31 -12.54 9.10
N GLU A 17 12.05 -13.43 8.15
CA GLU A 17 13.09 -14.30 7.58
C GLU A 17 14.10 -13.47 6.78
N THR A 18 13.62 -12.55 5.94
CA THR A 18 14.49 -11.66 5.16
C THR A 18 15.33 -10.76 6.07
N LEU A 19 14.76 -10.22 7.15
CA LEU A 19 15.50 -9.40 8.11
C LEU A 19 16.60 -10.22 8.84
N ARG A 20 16.31 -11.46 9.27
CA ARG A 20 17.35 -12.35 9.86
C ARG A 20 18.49 -12.65 8.89
N ARG A 21 18.17 -12.82 7.61
CA ARG A 21 19.18 -12.97 6.58
C ARG A 21 20.02 -11.70 6.42
N ALA A 22 19.34 -10.54 6.33
CA ALA A 22 20.01 -9.25 6.24
C ALA A 22 20.94 -8.99 7.43
N GLU A 23 20.57 -9.41 8.65
CA GLU A 23 21.44 -9.32 9.84
C GLU A 23 22.77 -10.08 9.66
N SER A 24 22.78 -11.19 8.93
CA SER A 24 24.00 -11.94 8.65
C SER A 24 24.86 -11.36 7.51
N GLU A 25 24.26 -10.59 6.62
CA GLU A 25 24.89 -10.08 5.39
C GLU A 25 25.29 -8.61 5.49
N ILE A 26 24.60 -7.82 6.35
CA ILE A 26 24.80 -6.38 6.46
C ILE A 26 25.45 -6.06 7.81
N ALA A 27 26.74 -5.80 7.80
CA ALA A 27 27.43 -5.35 9.01
C ALA A 27 26.87 -4.01 9.49
N GLY A 28 26.53 -3.93 10.79
CA GLY A 28 25.98 -2.73 11.42
C GLY A 28 24.45 -2.61 11.32
N LEU A 29 23.74 -3.62 10.81
CA LEU A 29 22.27 -3.58 10.72
C LEU A 29 21.60 -3.38 12.09
N GLU A 30 22.21 -3.88 13.15
CA GLU A 30 21.78 -3.70 14.54
C GLU A 30 21.73 -2.24 15.01
N ARG A 31 22.32 -1.32 14.28
CA ARG A 31 22.25 0.13 14.54
C ARG A 31 20.98 0.77 14.03
N LEU A 32 20.25 0.08 13.17
CA LEU A 32 18.97 0.54 12.67
C LEU A 32 17.84 0.07 13.61
N GLU A 33 16.96 0.99 13.99
CA GLU A 33 15.75 0.62 14.70
C GLU A 33 14.64 0.34 13.68
N ILE A 34 14.26 -0.93 13.54
CA ILE A 34 13.27 -1.38 12.57
C ILE A 34 12.00 -1.78 13.34
N THR A 35 10.87 -1.20 12.97
CA THR A 35 9.56 -1.57 13.49
C THR A 35 8.60 -1.89 12.36
N THR A 36 7.73 -2.84 12.57
CA THR A 36 6.72 -3.27 11.59
C THR A 36 5.31 -3.11 12.13
N CYS A 37 4.37 -2.77 11.27
CA CYS A 37 2.96 -2.70 11.59
C CYS A 37 2.14 -3.24 10.41
N LEU A 38 1.28 -4.22 10.68
CA LEU A 38 0.36 -4.78 9.68
C LEU A 38 -1.05 -4.24 9.93
N ARG A 39 -1.63 -3.62 8.90
CA ARG A 39 -3.02 -3.11 8.93
C ARG A 39 -3.70 -3.37 7.60
N HIS A 40 -4.84 -4.05 7.63
CA HIS A 40 -5.68 -4.31 6.43
C HIS A 40 -4.91 -4.94 5.25
N GLY A 41 -3.89 -5.76 5.53
CA GLY A 41 -3.03 -6.37 4.52
C GLY A 41 -1.88 -5.47 4.02
N GLU A 42 -1.80 -4.23 4.46
CA GLU A 42 -0.66 -3.33 4.24
C GLU A 42 0.33 -3.50 5.39
N LEU A 43 1.59 -3.74 5.06
CA LEU A 43 2.69 -3.84 5.99
C LEU A 43 3.55 -2.58 5.87
N ASP A 44 3.64 -1.84 6.98
CA ASP A 44 4.54 -0.70 7.12
C ASP A 44 5.80 -1.14 7.86
N MET A 45 6.96 -0.97 7.24
CA MET A 45 8.27 -1.12 7.88
C MET A 45 8.87 0.26 8.07
N VAL A 46 8.96 0.70 9.31
CA VAL A 46 9.54 1.98 9.68
C VAL A 46 10.95 1.76 10.19
N THR A 47 11.92 2.41 9.55
CA THR A 47 13.34 2.32 9.92
C THR A 47 13.83 3.69 10.39
N ARG A 48 14.38 3.75 11.61
CA ARG A 48 15.08 4.92 12.10
C ARG A 48 16.58 4.75 11.86
N VAL A 49 17.15 5.77 11.20
CA VAL A 49 18.53 5.79 10.73
C VAL A 49 19.27 6.94 11.41
N ALA A 50 20.34 6.65 12.11
CA ALA A 50 21.18 7.68 12.71
C ALA A 50 22.04 8.39 11.64
N SER A 51 22.61 9.55 12.01
CA SER A 51 23.53 10.25 11.11
C SER A 51 24.78 9.39 10.88
N GLY A 52 25.05 9.06 9.63
CA GLY A 52 26.18 8.21 9.22
C GLY A 52 25.83 6.75 8.88
N ASP A 53 24.58 6.32 9.09
CA ASP A 53 24.14 4.94 8.83
C ASP A 53 23.31 4.79 7.54
N ALA A 54 23.29 5.81 6.69
CA ALA A 54 22.51 5.80 5.45
C ALA A 54 22.87 4.64 4.51
N ASP A 55 24.17 4.29 4.42
CA ASP A 55 24.65 3.18 3.58
C ASP A 55 24.10 1.83 4.06
N ILE A 56 23.94 1.64 5.37
CA ILE A 56 23.35 0.44 5.96
C ILE A 56 21.87 0.34 5.54
N TYR A 57 21.17 1.45 5.63
CA TYR A 57 19.76 1.51 5.20
C TYR A 57 19.60 1.21 3.72
N HIS A 58 20.44 1.77 2.85
CA HIS A 58 20.37 1.50 1.41
C HIS A 58 20.60 0.02 1.11
N ARG A 59 21.57 -0.61 1.75
CA ARG A 59 21.80 -2.07 1.60
C ARG A 59 20.62 -2.89 2.09
N LEU A 60 19.97 -2.50 3.18
CA LEU A 60 18.74 -3.13 3.65
C LEU A 60 17.63 -2.98 2.61
N LEU A 61 17.46 -1.79 2.03
CA LEU A 61 16.46 -1.53 1.01
C LEU A 61 16.69 -2.37 -0.25
N ASP A 62 17.95 -2.56 -0.66
CA ASP A 62 18.31 -3.42 -1.79
C ASP A 62 17.89 -4.87 -1.53
N VAL A 63 18.21 -5.42 -0.36
CA VAL A 63 17.81 -6.79 0.04
C VAL A 63 16.28 -6.93 0.07
N LEU A 64 15.57 -5.96 0.64
CA LEU A 64 14.10 -5.99 0.67
C LEU A 64 13.50 -5.96 -0.74
N THR A 65 14.03 -5.11 -1.61
CA THR A 65 13.54 -4.97 -2.98
C THR A 65 13.84 -6.21 -3.81
N GLU A 66 14.99 -6.84 -3.62
CA GLU A 66 15.34 -8.09 -4.28
C GLU A 66 14.38 -9.23 -3.92
N HIS A 67 14.01 -9.34 -2.63
CA HIS A 67 13.19 -10.44 -2.14
C HIS A 67 11.67 -10.18 -2.23
N HIS A 68 11.24 -8.93 -2.09
CA HIS A 68 9.84 -8.53 -1.95
C HIS A 68 9.42 -7.39 -2.89
N GLY A 69 10.16 -7.17 -3.97
CA GLY A 69 9.87 -6.06 -4.89
C GLY A 69 8.51 -6.11 -5.58
N ARG A 70 7.83 -7.28 -5.56
CA ARG A 70 6.46 -7.41 -6.07
C ARG A 70 5.41 -6.94 -5.07
N GLU A 71 5.67 -7.14 -3.79
CA GLU A 71 4.81 -6.77 -2.68
C GLU A 71 5.05 -5.31 -2.25
N ILE A 72 6.29 -4.81 -2.38
CA ILE A 72 6.64 -3.42 -2.05
C ILE A 72 6.05 -2.48 -3.09
N PHE A 73 5.18 -1.59 -2.63
CA PHE A 73 4.59 -0.56 -3.47
C PHE A 73 5.10 0.86 -3.16
N SER A 74 5.80 1.05 -2.03
CA SER A 74 6.37 2.34 -1.66
C SER A 74 7.69 2.17 -0.90
N THR A 75 8.70 2.93 -1.29
CA THR A 75 10.00 3.03 -0.60
C THR A 75 10.26 4.42 -0.03
N ASP A 76 9.39 5.37 -0.33
CA ASP A 76 9.45 6.77 0.11
C ASP A 76 8.42 7.11 1.19
N GLY A 77 7.62 6.11 1.61
CA GLY A 77 6.58 6.26 2.61
C GLY A 77 5.24 6.77 2.07
N SER A 78 5.12 7.00 0.76
CA SER A 78 3.84 7.35 0.14
C SER A 78 2.80 6.24 0.37
N THR A 79 1.57 6.64 0.67
CA THR A 79 0.45 5.71 0.81
C THR A 79 -0.08 5.29 -0.56
N ILE A 80 -0.88 4.22 -0.60
CA ILE A 80 -1.57 3.82 -1.84
C ILE A 80 -2.48 4.94 -2.36
N ASP A 81 -3.06 5.72 -1.44
CA ASP A 81 -3.93 6.83 -1.81
C ASP A 81 -3.14 8.02 -2.40
N ASP A 82 -1.91 8.27 -1.92
CA ASP A 82 -1.01 9.26 -2.52
C ASP A 82 -0.61 8.85 -3.95
N GLN A 83 -0.28 7.58 -4.14
CA GLN A 83 0.09 7.04 -5.45
C GLN A 83 -1.11 7.04 -6.42
N LEU A 84 -2.31 6.73 -5.93
CA LEU A 84 -3.52 6.79 -6.74
C LEU A 84 -3.74 8.19 -7.34
N ILE A 85 -3.60 9.23 -6.52
CA ILE A 85 -3.75 10.62 -6.99
C ILE A 85 -2.71 10.96 -8.06
N ALA A 86 -1.46 10.55 -7.85
CA ALA A 86 -0.38 10.75 -8.83
C ALA A 86 -0.67 10.03 -10.16
N VAL A 87 -1.19 8.79 -10.10
CA VAL A 87 -1.55 7.99 -11.28
C VAL A 87 -2.78 8.57 -12.00
N LEU A 88 -3.74 9.13 -11.27
CA LEU A 88 -4.92 9.76 -11.87
C LEU A 88 -4.54 10.97 -12.71
N ASP A 89 -3.52 11.72 -12.34
CA ASP A 89 -2.99 12.85 -13.11
C ASP A 89 -4.10 13.80 -13.63
N GLY A 90 -4.96 14.25 -12.71
CA GLY A 90 -6.10 15.10 -13.01
C GLY A 90 -7.33 14.39 -13.62
N ARG A 91 -7.25 13.08 -13.84
CA ARG A 91 -8.42 12.29 -14.27
C ARG A 91 -9.36 12.03 -13.10
N THR A 92 -10.59 11.73 -13.45
CA THR A 92 -11.64 11.42 -12.46
C THR A 92 -11.95 9.93 -12.44
N ILE A 93 -12.50 9.45 -11.32
CA ILE A 93 -12.89 8.07 -11.10
C ILE A 93 -14.34 8.01 -10.59
N ALA A 94 -15.08 6.98 -11.00
CA ALA A 94 -16.34 6.58 -10.42
C ALA A 94 -16.30 5.07 -10.15
N THR A 95 -17.10 4.60 -9.18
CA THR A 95 -17.14 3.18 -8.81
C THR A 95 -18.48 2.54 -9.14
N ALA A 96 -18.44 1.27 -9.54
CA ALA A 96 -19.61 0.39 -9.57
C ALA A 96 -19.27 -0.85 -8.74
N GLU A 97 -19.89 -0.99 -7.58
CA GLU A 97 -19.55 -2.02 -6.60
C GLU A 97 -20.67 -3.04 -6.41
N SER A 98 -20.28 -4.26 -6.12
CA SER A 98 -21.16 -5.33 -5.72
C SER A 98 -20.69 -5.94 -4.39
N CYS A 99 -19.80 -6.92 -4.40
CA CYS A 99 -19.37 -7.64 -3.17
C CYS A 99 -18.69 -6.75 -2.14
N THR A 100 -18.02 -5.69 -2.54
CA THR A 100 -17.39 -4.70 -1.66
C THR A 100 -18.38 -3.76 -0.98
N GLY A 101 -19.63 -3.71 -1.45
CA GLY A 101 -20.73 -3.03 -0.78
C GLY A 101 -20.55 -1.53 -0.53
N GLY A 102 -19.71 -0.84 -1.34
CA GLY A 102 -19.39 0.58 -1.21
C GLY A 102 -18.07 0.87 -0.49
N LEU A 103 -17.31 -0.15 -0.09
CA LEU A 103 -16.03 0.04 0.62
C LEU A 103 -14.96 0.71 -0.23
N VAL A 104 -14.96 0.49 -1.55
CA VAL A 104 -14.01 1.15 -2.47
C VAL A 104 -14.35 2.64 -2.56
N ALA A 105 -15.61 2.99 -2.76
CA ALA A 105 -16.04 4.39 -2.77
C ALA A 105 -15.76 5.08 -1.42
N ALA A 106 -16.03 4.40 -0.30
CA ALA A 106 -15.74 4.90 1.03
C ALA A 106 -14.25 5.20 1.19
N ARG A 107 -13.34 4.27 0.82
CA ARG A 107 -11.89 4.50 0.87
C ARG A 107 -11.46 5.68 0.00
N LEU A 108 -11.97 5.77 -1.23
CA LEU A 108 -11.63 6.86 -2.14
C LEU A 108 -12.06 8.24 -1.62
N THR A 109 -13.13 8.30 -0.83
CA THR A 109 -13.69 9.53 -0.27
C THR A 109 -13.23 9.87 1.15
N ASP A 110 -12.54 8.97 1.83
CA ASP A 110 -12.05 9.14 3.21
C ASP A 110 -10.96 10.22 3.35
N ARG A 111 -10.53 10.78 2.24
CA ARG A 111 -9.42 11.74 2.16
C ARG A 111 -9.93 13.14 1.85
N PRO A 112 -9.45 14.19 2.56
CA PRO A 112 -9.75 15.56 2.21
C PRO A 112 -9.34 15.89 0.76
N GLY A 113 -10.21 16.57 0.03
CA GLY A 113 -9.99 16.92 -1.38
C GLY A 113 -10.37 15.85 -2.39
N SER A 114 -10.91 14.71 -1.96
CA SER A 114 -11.37 13.61 -2.85
C SER A 114 -12.40 14.03 -3.89
N SER A 115 -13.17 15.08 -3.63
CA SER A 115 -14.14 15.63 -4.59
C SER A 115 -13.52 16.16 -5.89
N ALA A 116 -12.21 16.37 -5.91
CA ALA A 116 -11.51 16.76 -7.12
C ALA A 116 -11.35 15.61 -8.13
N TYR A 117 -11.40 14.36 -7.67
CA TYR A 117 -11.18 13.19 -8.52
C TYR A 117 -12.27 12.12 -8.41
N VAL A 118 -13.04 12.06 -7.33
CA VAL A 118 -14.15 11.11 -7.18
C VAL A 118 -15.44 11.76 -7.65
N MET A 119 -16.02 11.21 -8.72
CA MET A 119 -17.29 11.71 -9.29
C MET A 119 -18.52 11.11 -8.63
N GLY A 120 -18.39 9.94 -8.00
CA GLY A 120 -19.47 9.22 -7.38
C GLY A 120 -19.34 7.70 -7.55
N GLY A 121 -20.40 6.98 -7.16
CA GLY A 121 -20.42 5.52 -7.28
C GLY A 121 -21.80 4.95 -7.10
N VAL A 122 -21.98 3.71 -7.54
CA VAL A 122 -23.20 2.92 -7.32
C VAL A 122 -22.85 1.61 -6.62
N VAL A 123 -23.74 1.14 -5.75
CA VAL A 123 -23.67 -0.19 -5.13
C VAL A 123 -24.81 -1.03 -5.69
N SER A 124 -24.47 -1.92 -6.62
CA SER A 124 -25.42 -2.81 -7.29
C SER A 124 -25.33 -4.22 -6.69
N TYR A 125 -25.91 -4.41 -5.49
CA TYR A 125 -25.73 -5.65 -4.74
C TYR A 125 -26.68 -6.77 -5.20
N SER A 126 -27.96 -6.47 -5.40
CA SER A 126 -28.94 -7.42 -5.95
C SER A 126 -28.82 -7.57 -7.47
N ASN A 127 -29.38 -8.65 -8.02
CA ASN A 127 -29.41 -8.84 -9.47
C ASN A 127 -30.26 -7.76 -10.17
N ASP A 128 -31.37 -7.36 -9.57
CA ASP A 128 -32.21 -6.28 -10.09
C ASP A 128 -31.42 -4.95 -10.11
N ALA A 129 -30.73 -4.61 -9.01
CA ALA A 129 -29.90 -3.41 -8.96
C ALA A 129 -28.75 -3.43 -9.99
N LYS A 130 -28.18 -4.60 -10.31
CA LYS A 130 -27.18 -4.71 -11.37
C LYS A 130 -27.76 -4.38 -12.74
N SER A 131 -28.96 -4.88 -13.01
CA SER A 131 -29.62 -4.58 -14.28
C SER A 131 -30.07 -3.12 -14.35
N ASP A 132 -30.69 -2.59 -13.29
CA ASP A 132 -31.26 -1.27 -13.28
C ASP A 132 -30.26 -0.13 -13.24
N LEU A 133 -29.11 -0.33 -12.53
CA LEU A 133 -28.11 0.72 -12.29
C LEU A 133 -26.88 0.61 -13.17
N THR A 134 -26.57 -0.59 -13.68
CA THR A 134 -25.31 -0.83 -14.41
C THR A 134 -25.49 -1.59 -15.72
N ASP A 135 -26.73 -1.74 -16.21
CA ASP A 135 -27.10 -2.40 -17.48
C ASP A 135 -26.53 -3.83 -17.63
N VAL A 136 -26.31 -4.54 -16.50
CA VAL A 136 -25.89 -5.94 -16.56
C VAL A 136 -27.08 -6.80 -17.01
N PRO A 137 -26.96 -7.55 -18.11
CA PRO A 137 -28.05 -8.39 -18.60
C PRO A 137 -28.50 -9.42 -17.55
N ALA A 138 -29.82 -9.54 -17.35
CA ALA A 138 -30.37 -10.64 -16.58
C ALA A 138 -30.04 -11.96 -17.29
N ARG A 139 -29.49 -12.97 -16.57
CA ARG A 139 -29.25 -14.31 -17.08
C ARG A 139 -30.40 -15.22 -16.78
#